data_8baeb04966ba08aa7aba9f246eeeeb65
#
_entry.id   8baeb04966ba08aa7aba9f246eeeeb65
#
_cell.length_a   1.000
_cell.length_b   1.000
_cell.length_c   1.000
_cell.angle_alpha   90.00
_cell.angle_beta   90.00
_cell.angle_gamma   90.00
#
_symmetry.space_group_name_H-M   'P 1'
#
loop_
_entity.id
_entity.type
_entity.pdbx_description
1 polymer ?
#
loop_
_entity_poly.entity_id
_entity_poly.type
_entity_poly.pdbx_seq_one_letter_code
_entity_poly.pdbx_strand_id
1 'polypeptide(L)'
;MRKKYMPRALGPLLLVVLSPAVAQQNDDNEIIVSASRSNRTVAEMAQTTWVIENAELEQQIQGGKELKDALAQLIPGLDVSSQSRTNYGMNMRGRPLVVLIDGVRLNSSRSDSRQLDSVDPFNIDHIEVISGATALYGGGSTGGLINIVTKKGQPETMMEFEAGTKSGFNSSKDHDERIAGAVSGGNDHISGRLSVAYQKFGGWFDGNGDATLLDNTQTGLQHSNRLDIMGTGTLNIDESRQLQLITQYYKSQGDDNYGLNLGKGFSAISGSSTPYVSKGLNSDRIPGTERHLISLQYSDSDFLRQELVGQVYYRDESLRFYPFPTVNANKQATAFSSSQQDTDQYGMKLTLNSQLMDGWQITWGLDAEHERFTSNQMFFDLAQASASGGLNNHKIYTTGRYPSYDITNLAAFLQSSYDINDIFTVSGGVRYQYTENRVDDFIDYTQQQKIAAGKAISADAIPGGSVDYDNFLFNAGLLMHITERQQAWFNFSQGVALPDPGKYYGRGIYGAAVNGHLPLTKSVNVSDSKLEGVKVDSYELGWRFTGDNLRTQIAAYYSLSNKSVER
;
A
#
# COMPACT_ATOMS: atom_id res chain seq x y z
N MET A 1 -10.99 18.45 -52.97
CA MET A 1 -12.12 18.39 -52.01
C MET A 1 -11.79 17.33 -50.94
N ARG A 2 -11.27 17.72 -49.77
CA ARG A 2 -11.00 16.82 -48.66
C ARG A 2 -12.14 16.93 -47.64
N LYS A 3 -12.92 15.85 -47.46
CA LYS A 3 -13.95 15.76 -46.43
C LYS A 3 -13.28 15.56 -45.07
N LYS A 4 -13.47 16.52 -44.16
CA LYS A 4 -13.16 16.40 -42.72
C LYS A 4 -14.21 15.50 -42.08
N TYR A 5 -13.77 14.39 -41.51
CA TYR A 5 -14.58 13.61 -40.57
C TYR A 5 -14.42 14.19 -39.16
N MET A 6 -15.51 14.64 -38.59
CA MET A 6 -15.63 14.98 -37.17
C MET A 6 -15.84 13.70 -36.38
N PRO A 7 -15.12 13.43 -35.28
CA PRO A 7 -15.46 12.33 -34.42
C PRO A 7 -16.68 12.67 -33.57
N ARG A 8 -17.70 11.83 -33.65
CA ARG A 8 -18.84 11.85 -32.75
C ARG A 8 -18.37 11.39 -31.37
N ALA A 9 -18.53 12.25 -30.38
CA ALA A 9 -18.37 11.88 -28.97
C ALA A 9 -19.45 10.87 -28.61
N LEU A 10 -19.08 9.63 -28.31
CA LEU A 10 -19.93 8.69 -27.56
C LEU A 10 -19.90 9.14 -26.11
N GLY A 11 -21.07 9.52 -25.59
CA GLY A 11 -21.26 9.75 -24.16
C GLY A 11 -21.11 8.47 -23.36
N PRO A 12 -20.74 8.56 -22.08
CA PRO A 12 -20.57 7.38 -21.23
C PRO A 12 -21.92 6.71 -21.00
N LEU A 13 -21.98 5.43 -21.33
CA LEU A 13 -23.10 4.55 -21.01
C LEU A 13 -23.02 4.25 -19.50
N LEU A 14 -23.97 4.75 -18.73
CA LEU A 14 -24.13 4.42 -17.31
C LEU A 14 -24.56 2.95 -17.21
N LEU A 15 -23.66 2.05 -16.86
CA LEU A 15 -24.00 0.68 -16.50
C LEU A 15 -24.36 0.67 -15.01
N VAL A 16 -25.65 0.62 -14.73
CA VAL A 16 -26.18 0.34 -13.38
C VAL A 16 -26.09 -1.18 -13.16
N VAL A 17 -25.11 -1.63 -12.41
CA VAL A 17 -25.01 -3.02 -11.97
C VAL A 17 -25.82 -3.14 -10.68
N LEU A 18 -27.02 -3.71 -10.78
CA LEU A 18 -27.83 -4.13 -9.63
C LEU A 18 -27.34 -5.51 -9.19
N SER A 19 -26.52 -5.57 -8.16
CA SER A 19 -26.21 -6.82 -7.47
C SER A 19 -27.24 -7.05 -6.37
N PRO A 20 -27.90 -8.20 -6.29
CA PRO A 20 -28.74 -8.54 -5.16
C PRO A 20 -27.84 -8.90 -3.97
N ALA A 21 -27.67 -7.98 -3.02
CA ALA A 21 -27.06 -8.27 -1.74
C ALA A 21 -28.05 -9.02 -0.86
N VAL A 22 -27.66 -10.18 -0.37
CA VAL A 22 -28.35 -10.87 0.72
C VAL A 22 -28.03 -10.10 1.99
N ALA A 23 -29.00 -9.37 2.51
CA ALA A 23 -28.82 -8.55 3.70
C ALA A 23 -28.73 -9.42 4.95
N GLN A 24 -27.59 -9.40 5.60
CA GLN A 24 -27.48 -9.64 7.03
C GLN A 24 -27.69 -8.28 7.70
N GLN A 25 -28.60 -8.23 8.65
CA GLN A 25 -29.11 -7.01 9.28
C GLN A 25 -28.06 -6.54 10.31
N ASN A 26 -27.10 -5.74 9.88
CA ASN A 26 -26.36 -4.83 10.74
C ASN A 26 -26.65 -3.41 10.25
N ASP A 27 -27.03 -2.54 11.16
CA ASP A 27 -27.29 -1.13 10.84
C ASP A 27 -25.95 -0.44 10.56
N ASP A 28 -25.55 -0.32 9.29
CA ASP A 28 -24.33 0.44 8.90
C ASP A 28 -24.40 1.91 9.33
N ASN A 29 -25.55 2.38 9.77
CA ASN A 29 -25.69 3.71 10.36
C ASN A 29 -24.98 3.81 11.71
N GLU A 30 -24.67 2.69 12.37
CA GLU A 30 -24.00 2.65 13.67
C GLU A 30 -22.48 2.35 13.57
N ILE A 31 -21.95 1.97 12.40
CA ILE A 31 -20.53 1.65 12.27
C ILE A 31 -19.71 2.94 12.29
N ILE A 32 -18.91 3.10 13.33
CA ILE A 32 -17.96 4.20 13.45
C ILE A 32 -16.80 3.96 12.48
N VAL A 33 -16.52 4.95 11.63
CA VAL A 33 -15.41 4.91 10.68
C VAL A 33 -14.15 5.42 11.37
N SER A 34 -13.34 4.53 11.90
CA SER A 34 -12.08 4.86 12.59
C SER A 34 -11.08 5.59 11.69
N ALA A 35 -11.17 5.32 10.37
CA ALA A 35 -10.42 6.04 9.34
C ALA A 35 -10.77 7.54 9.25
N SER A 36 -11.88 7.99 9.81
CA SER A 36 -12.22 9.43 9.88
C SER A 36 -11.47 10.17 10.98
N ARG A 37 -10.78 9.46 11.89
CA ARG A 37 -10.17 9.98 13.14
C ARG A 37 -11.18 10.70 14.06
N SER A 38 -12.46 10.52 13.81
CA SER A 38 -13.55 11.07 14.61
C SER A 38 -14.59 9.95 14.81
N ASN A 39 -15.39 10.05 15.86
CA ASN A 39 -16.46 9.09 16.13
C ASN A 39 -17.65 9.32 15.19
N ARG A 40 -17.42 9.20 13.88
CA ARG A 40 -18.43 9.39 12.85
C ARG A 40 -18.79 8.09 12.19
N THR A 41 -20.05 7.92 11.99
CA THR A 41 -20.62 6.84 11.19
C THR A 41 -20.53 7.16 9.69
N VAL A 42 -20.71 6.14 8.85
CA VAL A 42 -20.83 6.35 7.39
C VAL A 42 -21.89 7.38 7.05
N ALA A 43 -23.01 7.40 7.78
CA ALA A 43 -24.12 8.32 7.57
C ALA A 43 -23.76 9.81 7.83
N GLU A 44 -22.75 10.06 8.64
CA GLU A 44 -22.29 11.42 8.98
C GLU A 44 -21.14 11.93 8.09
N MET A 45 -20.71 11.10 7.14
CA MET A 45 -19.61 11.46 6.23
C MET A 45 -20.14 12.13 4.97
N ALA A 46 -19.70 13.38 4.72
CA ALA A 46 -20.01 14.12 3.50
C ALA A 46 -19.06 13.72 2.35
N GLN A 47 -18.82 12.41 2.17
CA GLN A 47 -17.97 11.89 1.10
C GLN A 47 -18.25 10.40 0.86
N THR A 48 -17.81 9.88 -0.30
CA THR A 48 -17.95 8.46 -0.63
C THR A 48 -17.19 7.61 0.36
N THR A 49 -17.89 6.86 1.19
CA THR A 49 -17.34 5.96 2.21
C THR A 49 -18.01 4.60 2.09
N TRP A 50 -17.21 3.54 2.23
CA TRP A 50 -17.64 2.15 2.22
C TRP A 50 -17.15 1.46 3.49
N VAL A 51 -17.97 0.57 4.03
CA VAL A 51 -17.55 -0.43 5.00
C VAL A 51 -17.84 -1.80 4.38
N ILE A 52 -16.83 -2.63 4.31
CA ILE A 52 -16.92 -4.00 3.81
C ILE A 52 -16.81 -4.92 5.01
N GLU A 53 -17.89 -5.57 5.33
CA GLU A 53 -17.99 -6.49 6.45
C GLU A 53 -17.22 -7.79 6.19
N ASN A 54 -16.75 -8.44 7.26
CA ASN A 54 -16.05 -9.71 7.17
C ASN A 54 -16.82 -10.75 6.35
N ALA A 55 -18.15 -10.88 6.57
CA ALA A 55 -18.97 -11.86 5.86
C ALA A 55 -19.00 -11.63 4.34
N GLU A 56 -19.05 -10.39 3.88
CA GLU A 56 -19.00 -10.02 2.47
C GLU A 56 -17.62 -10.34 1.87
N LEU A 57 -16.55 -10.02 2.62
CA LEU A 57 -15.19 -10.34 2.23
C LEU A 57 -14.96 -11.84 2.14
N GLU A 58 -15.39 -12.61 3.14
CA GLU A 58 -15.24 -14.07 3.18
C GLU A 58 -15.91 -14.75 1.99
N GLN A 59 -17.09 -14.32 1.54
CA GLN A 59 -17.74 -14.86 0.35
C GLN A 59 -16.84 -14.75 -0.90
N GLN A 60 -16.12 -13.63 -1.06
CA GLN A 60 -15.23 -13.43 -2.18
C GLN A 60 -13.97 -14.31 -2.05
N ILE A 61 -13.41 -14.40 -0.84
CA ILE A 61 -12.21 -15.20 -0.55
C ILE A 61 -12.50 -16.70 -0.70
N GLN A 62 -13.62 -17.19 -0.20
CA GLN A 62 -14.08 -18.58 -0.38
C GLN A 62 -14.33 -18.90 -1.87
N GLY A 63 -14.69 -17.90 -2.69
CA GLY A 63 -14.73 -17.99 -4.15
C GLY A 63 -13.35 -18.07 -4.81
N GLY A 64 -12.26 -18.09 -4.04
CA GLY A 64 -10.88 -18.26 -4.51
C GLY A 64 -10.17 -16.96 -4.92
N LYS A 65 -10.69 -15.79 -4.54
CA LYS A 65 -10.03 -14.50 -4.82
C LYS A 65 -8.99 -14.17 -3.76
N GLU A 66 -7.95 -13.45 -4.17
CA GLU A 66 -7.06 -12.77 -3.24
C GLU A 66 -7.72 -11.49 -2.72
N LEU A 67 -7.26 -10.99 -1.57
CA LEU A 67 -7.85 -9.81 -0.90
C LEU A 67 -8.01 -8.61 -1.83
N LYS A 68 -6.97 -8.25 -2.58
CA LYS A 68 -7.02 -7.10 -3.50
C LYS A 68 -8.06 -7.27 -4.61
N ASP A 69 -8.18 -8.50 -5.15
CA ASP A 69 -9.12 -8.79 -6.23
C ASP A 69 -10.57 -8.77 -5.72
N ALA A 70 -10.79 -9.22 -4.47
CA ALA A 70 -12.06 -9.09 -3.78
C ALA A 70 -12.43 -7.61 -3.60
N LEU A 71 -11.50 -6.80 -3.09
CA LEU A 71 -11.74 -5.37 -2.88
C LEU A 71 -11.96 -4.60 -4.19
N ALA A 72 -11.26 -4.96 -5.28
CA ALA A 72 -11.49 -4.35 -6.59
C ALA A 72 -12.91 -4.58 -7.14
N GLN A 73 -13.56 -5.65 -6.72
CA GLN A 73 -14.97 -5.91 -7.09
C GLN A 73 -15.97 -5.24 -6.16
N LEU A 74 -15.61 -5.06 -4.90
CA LEU A 74 -16.48 -4.49 -3.89
C LEU A 74 -16.42 -2.95 -3.83
N ILE A 75 -15.27 -2.36 -4.26
CA ILE A 75 -15.04 -0.92 -4.15
C ILE A 75 -15.03 -0.29 -5.54
N PRO A 76 -16.08 0.46 -5.93
CA PRO A 76 -16.10 1.20 -7.17
C PRO A 76 -14.94 2.22 -7.27
N GLY A 77 -14.21 2.17 -8.38
CA GLY A 77 -13.08 3.07 -8.64
C GLY A 77 -11.75 2.65 -8.02
N LEU A 78 -11.70 1.51 -7.33
CA LEU A 78 -10.45 0.86 -6.96
C LEU A 78 -9.93 0.06 -8.15
N ASP A 79 -8.75 0.42 -8.64
CA ASP A 79 -8.02 -0.32 -9.64
C ASP A 79 -6.83 -1.02 -8.98
N VAL A 80 -6.73 -2.31 -9.18
CA VAL A 80 -5.65 -3.12 -8.65
C VAL A 80 -4.78 -3.61 -9.79
N SER A 81 -3.47 -3.54 -9.60
CA SER A 81 -2.52 -4.08 -10.56
C SER A 81 -2.68 -5.59 -10.70
N SER A 82 -2.04 -6.17 -11.72
CA SER A 82 -1.88 -7.61 -11.83
C SER A 82 -1.39 -8.21 -10.52
N GLN A 83 -1.62 -9.50 -10.32
CA GLN A 83 -1.24 -10.25 -9.11
C GLN A 83 0.27 -10.23 -8.90
N SER A 84 0.78 -9.20 -8.25
CA SER A 84 2.19 -8.98 -8.13
C SER A 84 2.54 -8.29 -6.81
N ARG A 85 3.81 -8.42 -6.39
CA ARG A 85 4.34 -7.82 -5.17
C ARG A 85 4.96 -6.46 -5.38
N THR A 86 4.80 -5.84 -6.52
CA THR A 86 5.43 -4.55 -6.80
C THR A 86 4.46 -3.40 -6.93
N ASN A 87 5.00 -2.22 -6.95
CA ASN A 87 4.41 -0.92 -6.68
C ASN A 87 3.69 -0.29 -7.86
N TYR A 88 3.28 -1.03 -8.86
CA TYR A 88 2.73 -0.40 -10.04
C TYR A 88 1.26 -0.76 -10.21
N GLY A 89 0.44 0.25 -10.19
CA GLY A 89 -0.89 0.19 -10.73
C GLY A 89 -2.05 0.27 -9.76
N MET A 90 -1.91 -0.05 -8.46
CA MET A 90 -3.03 0.11 -7.53
C MET A 90 -3.34 1.59 -7.32
N ASN A 91 -4.57 1.96 -7.58
CA ASN A 91 -5.02 3.34 -7.46
C ASN A 91 -6.52 3.40 -7.14
N MET A 92 -6.94 4.51 -6.57
CA MET A 92 -8.35 4.85 -6.38
C MET A 92 -8.69 6.05 -7.26
N ARG A 93 -9.65 5.89 -8.17
CA ARG A 93 -10.04 6.97 -9.10
C ARG A 93 -8.86 7.52 -9.92
N GLY A 94 -7.92 6.65 -10.29
CA GLY A 94 -6.72 7.00 -11.06
C GLY A 94 -5.60 7.68 -10.28
N ARG A 95 -5.64 7.69 -8.93
CA ARG A 95 -4.67 8.34 -8.06
C ARG A 95 -4.16 7.43 -6.94
N PRO A 96 -2.93 7.66 -6.42
CA PRO A 96 -2.41 6.90 -5.28
C PRO A 96 -3.33 6.95 -4.07
N LEU A 97 -3.38 5.85 -3.35
CA LEU A 97 -4.16 5.71 -2.12
C LEU A 97 -3.27 5.26 -0.95
N VAL A 98 -3.72 5.54 0.26
CA VAL A 98 -3.09 5.06 1.49
C VAL A 98 -3.78 3.79 1.96
N VAL A 99 -2.99 2.80 2.36
CA VAL A 99 -3.47 1.59 3.03
C VAL A 99 -3.00 1.62 4.48
N LEU A 100 -3.94 1.39 5.38
CA LEU A 100 -3.69 1.34 6.82
C LEU A 100 -4.06 -0.05 7.35
N ILE A 101 -3.44 -0.44 8.44
CA ILE A 101 -3.88 -1.54 9.31
C ILE A 101 -4.06 -0.96 10.72
N ASP A 102 -5.29 -0.99 11.24
CA ASP A 102 -5.66 -0.36 12.51
C ASP A 102 -5.07 1.06 12.66
N GLY A 103 -5.21 1.87 11.61
CA GLY A 103 -4.70 3.23 11.55
C GLY A 103 -3.20 3.37 11.29
N VAL A 104 -2.39 2.31 11.30
CA VAL A 104 -0.95 2.36 10.97
C VAL A 104 -0.75 2.29 9.47
N ARG A 105 -0.02 3.26 8.91
CA ARG A 105 0.28 3.32 7.48
C ARG A 105 1.17 2.14 7.04
N LEU A 106 0.75 1.44 6.00
CA LEU A 106 1.53 0.40 5.34
C LEU A 106 2.34 0.91 4.14
N ASN A 107 1.94 2.02 3.53
CA ASN A 107 2.70 2.63 2.45
C ASN A 107 4.02 3.21 2.96
N SER A 108 5.03 3.20 2.11
CA SER A 108 6.27 3.94 2.25
C SER A 108 6.47 4.86 1.05
N SER A 109 7.49 5.68 1.07
CA SER A 109 7.83 6.59 -0.04
C SER A 109 8.10 5.87 -1.37
N ARG A 110 8.40 4.56 -1.32
CA ARG A 110 8.65 3.72 -2.50
C ARG A 110 7.70 2.54 -2.67
N SER A 111 6.80 2.32 -1.75
CA SER A 111 5.91 1.17 -1.75
C SER A 111 4.45 1.63 -1.68
N ASP A 112 3.88 1.91 -2.85
CA ASP A 112 2.55 2.55 -2.94
C ASP A 112 1.41 1.55 -3.17
N SER A 113 1.65 0.27 -3.48
CA SER A 113 0.58 -0.55 -4.01
C SER A 113 0.59 -2.04 -3.63
N ARG A 114 1.49 -2.47 -2.74
CA ARG A 114 1.61 -3.89 -2.35
C ARG A 114 0.92 -4.25 -1.05
N GLN A 115 0.40 -3.28 -0.37
CA GLN A 115 -0.04 -3.42 1.02
C GLN A 115 -1.23 -4.37 1.17
N LEU A 116 -2.11 -4.41 0.18
CA LEU A 116 -3.26 -5.33 0.19
C LEU A 116 -2.86 -6.82 0.02
N ASP A 117 -1.70 -7.10 -0.56
CA ASP A 117 -1.18 -8.47 -0.66
C ASP A 117 -0.46 -8.93 0.63
N SER A 118 -0.33 -8.06 1.63
CA SER A 118 0.48 -8.28 2.83
C SER A 118 -0.33 -8.37 4.12
N VAL A 119 -1.63 -8.63 4.02
CA VAL A 119 -2.52 -8.93 5.15
C VAL A 119 -3.35 -10.15 4.79
N ASP A 120 -3.40 -11.11 5.70
CA ASP A 120 -4.23 -12.30 5.48
C ASP A 120 -5.70 -12.01 5.82
N PRO A 121 -6.66 -12.34 4.93
CA PRO A 121 -8.09 -12.11 5.16
C PRO A 121 -8.64 -12.71 6.45
N PHE A 122 -8.05 -13.81 6.94
CA PHE A 122 -8.46 -14.47 8.18
C PHE A 122 -8.39 -13.56 9.42
N ASN A 123 -7.52 -12.54 9.34
CA ASN A 123 -7.29 -11.60 10.43
C ASN A 123 -8.15 -10.32 10.34
N ILE A 124 -8.94 -10.17 9.30
CA ILE A 124 -9.71 -8.95 9.03
C ILE A 124 -11.09 -9.04 9.70
N ASP A 125 -11.44 -8.01 10.45
CA ASP A 125 -12.78 -7.80 11.00
C ASP A 125 -13.67 -7.12 9.97
N HIS A 126 -13.25 -5.95 9.51
CA HIS A 126 -13.91 -5.21 8.42
C HIS A 126 -12.89 -4.30 7.72
N ILE A 127 -13.30 -3.71 6.61
CA ILE A 127 -12.47 -2.76 5.86
C ILE A 127 -13.24 -1.47 5.65
N GLU A 128 -12.64 -0.37 6.05
CA GLU A 128 -13.16 0.98 5.86
C GLU A 128 -12.47 1.62 4.66
N VAL A 129 -13.24 2.24 3.77
CA VAL A 129 -12.75 2.88 2.56
C VAL A 129 -13.27 4.29 2.45
N ILE A 130 -12.38 5.24 2.30
CA ILE A 130 -12.70 6.63 2.00
C ILE A 130 -12.18 6.93 0.60
N SER A 131 -13.09 7.22 -0.34
CA SER A 131 -12.73 7.50 -1.73
C SER A 131 -12.56 9.00 -1.97
N GLY A 132 -11.55 9.36 -2.79
CA GLY A 132 -11.19 10.75 -3.06
C GLY A 132 -10.08 11.26 -2.14
N ALA A 133 -9.51 12.41 -2.46
CA ALA A 133 -8.45 13.00 -1.67
C ALA A 133 -8.87 13.20 -0.22
N THR A 134 -7.95 13.04 0.73
CA THR A 134 -8.21 13.33 2.14
C THR A 134 -7.01 14.01 2.79
N ALA A 135 -7.27 15.09 3.50
CA ALA A 135 -6.25 15.81 4.25
C ALA A 135 -5.83 15.08 5.54
N LEU A 136 -6.67 14.17 6.07
CA LEU A 136 -6.51 13.59 7.41
C LEU A 136 -5.23 12.79 7.61
N TYR A 137 -4.75 12.12 6.55
CA TYR A 137 -3.58 11.24 6.61
C TYR A 137 -2.35 11.79 5.89
N GLY A 138 -2.43 13.00 5.33
CA GLY A 138 -1.30 13.69 4.70
C GLY A 138 -0.85 13.03 3.39
N GLY A 139 0.47 12.91 3.22
CA GLY A 139 1.07 12.46 1.97
C GLY A 139 0.61 11.09 1.48
N GLY A 140 0.38 10.97 0.16
CA GLY A 140 -0.04 9.74 -0.51
C GLY A 140 -1.56 9.52 -0.59
N SER A 141 -2.39 10.33 0.09
CA SER A 141 -3.85 10.17 0.15
C SER A 141 -4.59 11.01 -0.91
N THR A 142 -4.13 10.99 -2.15
CA THR A 142 -4.73 11.76 -3.26
C THR A 142 -5.90 11.06 -3.95
N GLY A 143 -5.96 9.74 -3.88
CA GLY A 143 -7.04 8.90 -4.39
C GLY A 143 -8.01 8.44 -3.32
N GLY A 144 -7.56 8.41 -2.07
CA GLY A 144 -8.34 7.93 -0.94
C GLY A 144 -7.52 7.12 0.05
N LEU A 145 -8.20 6.40 0.90
CA LEU A 145 -7.57 5.47 1.83
C LEU A 145 -8.40 4.20 2.02
N ILE A 146 -7.71 3.13 2.39
CA ILE A 146 -8.28 1.85 2.85
C ILE A 146 -7.71 1.59 4.24
N ASN A 147 -8.56 1.43 5.25
CA ASN A 147 -8.16 1.02 6.59
C ASN A 147 -8.65 -0.40 6.85
N ILE A 148 -7.72 -1.31 7.04
CA ILE A 148 -7.98 -2.70 7.40
C ILE A 148 -8.06 -2.76 8.91
N VAL A 149 -9.24 -3.04 9.43
CA VAL A 149 -9.47 -3.23 10.87
C VAL A 149 -9.35 -4.72 11.18
N THR A 150 -8.50 -5.05 12.15
CA THR A 150 -8.19 -6.45 12.49
C THR A 150 -9.10 -6.99 13.57
N LYS A 151 -9.35 -8.31 13.53
CA LYS A 151 -10.07 -9.03 14.61
C LYS A 151 -9.34 -8.89 15.94
N LYS A 152 -10.09 -8.59 16.98
CA LYS A 152 -9.59 -8.44 18.36
C LYS A 152 -9.93 -9.66 19.22
N GLY A 153 -9.23 -9.79 20.34
CA GLY A 153 -9.60 -10.76 21.36
C GLY A 153 -10.91 -10.38 22.04
N GLN A 154 -11.68 -11.39 22.42
CA GLN A 154 -12.93 -11.25 23.15
C GLN A 154 -12.81 -11.92 24.52
N PRO A 155 -13.67 -11.60 25.51
CA PRO A 155 -13.64 -12.23 26.84
C PRO A 155 -13.82 -13.76 26.78
N GLU A 156 -14.70 -14.24 25.90
CA GLU A 156 -14.93 -15.68 25.74
C GLU A 156 -13.78 -16.35 25.00
N THR A 157 -13.42 -17.55 25.45
CA THR A 157 -12.43 -18.35 24.73
C THR A 157 -13.02 -18.91 23.44
N MET A 158 -12.41 -18.55 22.33
CA MET A 158 -12.80 -19.00 20.99
C MET A 158 -11.60 -19.58 20.25
N MET A 159 -11.83 -20.62 19.49
CA MET A 159 -10.87 -21.19 18.55
C MET A 159 -11.46 -21.15 17.15
N GLU A 160 -10.69 -20.61 16.21
CA GLU A 160 -11.04 -20.54 14.79
C GLU A 160 -10.08 -21.43 14.01
N PHE A 161 -10.56 -22.15 13.03
CA PHE A 161 -9.75 -22.97 12.14
C PHE A 161 -10.28 -22.90 10.71
N GLU A 162 -9.38 -22.72 9.74
CA GLU A 162 -9.68 -22.72 8.32
C GLU A 162 -8.68 -23.64 7.59
N ALA A 163 -9.18 -24.45 6.66
CA ALA A 163 -8.35 -25.22 5.74
C ALA A 163 -8.99 -25.18 4.34
N GLY A 164 -8.17 -24.98 3.32
CA GLY A 164 -8.65 -24.84 1.95
C GLY A 164 -7.66 -25.30 0.92
N THR A 165 -8.17 -25.64 -0.23
CA THR A 165 -7.39 -25.89 -1.43
C THR A 165 -8.09 -25.31 -2.66
N LYS A 166 -7.32 -24.83 -3.62
CA LYS A 166 -7.79 -24.29 -4.89
C LYS A 166 -6.99 -24.92 -6.02
N SER A 167 -7.67 -25.36 -7.08
CA SER A 167 -7.01 -25.95 -8.24
C SER A 167 -7.80 -25.68 -9.51
N GLY A 168 -7.11 -25.47 -10.62
CA GLY A 168 -7.68 -25.47 -11.97
C GLY A 168 -7.79 -26.86 -12.60
N PHE A 169 -7.40 -27.93 -11.87
CA PHE A 169 -7.41 -29.34 -12.31
C PHE A 169 -6.55 -29.63 -13.55
N ASN A 170 -5.53 -28.81 -13.81
CA ASN A 170 -4.63 -29.00 -14.95
C ASN A 170 -3.46 -29.95 -14.67
N SER A 171 -2.92 -29.92 -13.45
CA SER A 171 -1.80 -30.79 -13.08
C SER A 171 -1.68 -30.94 -11.56
N SER A 172 -0.83 -31.88 -11.10
CA SER A 172 -0.51 -32.03 -9.68
C SER A 172 0.25 -30.84 -9.07
N LYS A 173 0.60 -29.84 -9.88
CA LYS A 173 1.29 -28.61 -9.43
C LYS A 173 0.37 -27.39 -9.45
N ASP A 174 -0.84 -27.55 -9.92
CA ASP A 174 -1.89 -26.57 -10.06
C ASP A 174 -2.81 -26.66 -8.83
N HIS A 175 -2.28 -26.42 -7.65
CA HIS A 175 -3.10 -26.31 -6.45
C HIS A 175 -2.44 -25.39 -5.44
N ASP A 176 -3.26 -24.52 -4.85
CA ASP A 176 -2.93 -23.76 -3.68
C ASP A 176 -3.43 -24.53 -2.45
N GLU A 177 -2.65 -24.49 -1.39
CA GLU A 177 -2.97 -25.10 -0.10
C GLU A 177 -2.96 -24.03 0.97
N ARG A 178 -3.98 -24.00 1.84
CA ARG A 178 -4.15 -23.01 2.89
C ARG A 178 -4.56 -23.65 4.19
N ILE A 179 -3.94 -23.19 5.29
CA ILE A 179 -4.38 -23.44 6.65
C ILE A 179 -4.30 -22.15 7.44
N ALA A 180 -5.28 -21.90 8.30
CA ALA A 180 -5.23 -20.82 9.26
C ALA A 180 -5.89 -21.25 10.57
N GLY A 181 -5.44 -20.67 11.67
CA GLY A 181 -6.03 -20.92 12.98
C GLY A 181 -5.79 -19.75 13.90
N ALA A 182 -6.71 -19.55 14.84
CA ALA A 182 -6.58 -18.56 15.90
C ALA A 182 -7.12 -19.09 17.22
N VAL A 183 -6.56 -18.56 18.29
CA VAL A 183 -7.11 -18.64 19.63
C VAL A 183 -7.29 -17.23 20.17
N SER A 184 -8.47 -16.97 20.72
CA SER A 184 -8.77 -15.73 21.44
C SER A 184 -9.41 -16.05 22.77
N GLY A 185 -9.34 -15.11 23.71
CA GLY A 185 -9.97 -15.25 25.02
C GLY A 185 -9.46 -14.20 25.99
N GLY A 186 -10.05 -14.19 27.18
CA GLY A 186 -9.70 -13.24 28.23
C GLY A 186 -10.76 -13.09 29.29
N ASN A 187 -10.97 -11.86 29.69
CA ASN A 187 -12.02 -11.40 30.59
C ASN A 187 -12.30 -9.91 30.31
N ASP A 188 -13.18 -9.28 31.09
CA ASP A 188 -13.56 -7.88 30.90
C ASP A 188 -12.40 -6.87 31.03
N HIS A 189 -11.31 -7.25 31.71
CA HIS A 189 -10.14 -6.40 31.88
C HIS A 189 -9.05 -6.64 30.85
N ILE A 190 -8.83 -7.90 30.46
CA ILE A 190 -7.78 -8.25 29.50
C ILE A 190 -8.28 -9.32 28.54
N SER A 191 -8.08 -9.07 27.26
CA SER A 191 -8.38 -10.04 26.21
C SER A 191 -7.28 -10.04 25.17
N GLY A 192 -7.19 -11.12 24.40
CA GLY A 192 -6.19 -11.24 23.35
C GLY A 192 -6.58 -12.25 22.29
N ARG A 193 -5.97 -12.12 21.12
CA ARG A 193 -6.08 -13.07 20.00
C ARG A 193 -4.69 -13.30 19.42
N LEU A 194 -4.36 -14.55 19.16
CA LEU A 194 -3.18 -14.97 18.42
C LEU A 194 -3.64 -15.81 17.24
N SER A 195 -3.18 -15.47 16.05
CA SER A 195 -3.51 -16.18 14.81
C SER A 195 -2.27 -16.50 13.99
N VAL A 196 -2.37 -17.57 13.21
CA VAL A 196 -1.37 -18.00 12.24
C VAL A 196 -2.12 -18.40 10.97
N ALA A 197 -1.75 -17.82 9.83
CA ALA A 197 -2.24 -18.20 8.51
C ALA A 197 -1.05 -18.57 7.62
N TYR A 198 -1.11 -19.72 6.99
CA TYR A 198 -0.10 -20.18 6.03
C TYR A 198 -0.77 -20.58 4.73
N GLN A 199 -0.20 -20.12 3.62
CA GLN A 199 -0.66 -20.46 2.28
C GLN A 199 0.53 -20.79 1.40
N LYS A 200 0.39 -21.89 0.63
CA LYS A 200 1.31 -22.27 -0.42
C LYS A 200 0.60 -22.11 -1.75
N PHE A 201 1.24 -21.41 -2.67
CA PHE A 201 0.73 -21.20 -4.01
C PHE A 201 1.39 -22.17 -4.99
N GLY A 202 0.57 -22.84 -5.79
CA GLY A 202 1.00 -23.68 -6.90
C GLY A 202 1.38 -22.90 -8.16
N GLY A 203 1.51 -23.61 -9.25
CA GLY A 203 1.67 -23.02 -10.59
C GLY A 203 0.32 -22.62 -11.18
N TRP A 204 0.31 -21.61 -12.03
CA TRP A 204 -0.88 -21.20 -12.77
C TRP A 204 -0.79 -21.68 -14.20
N PHE A 205 -1.93 -22.04 -14.78
CA PHE A 205 -2.03 -22.61 -16.10
C PHE A 205 -3.12 -21.86 -16.88
N ASP A 206 -2.93 -21.75 -18.18
CA ASP A 206 -3.93 -21.21 -19.09
C ASP A 206 -5.02 -22.24 -19.43
N GLY A 207 -6.01 -21.84 -20.23
CA GLY A 207 -7.11 -22.72 -20.66
C GLY A 207 -6.68 -23.90 -21.54
N ASN A 208 -5.47 -23.89 -22.08
CA ASN A 208 -4.91 -25.02 -22.84
C ASN A 208 -4.11 -25.98 -21.96
N GLY A 209 -3.91 -25.65 -20.68
CA GLY A 209 -3.09 -26.42 -19.76
C GLY A 209 -1.60 -26.08 -19.81
N ASP A 210 -1.22 -24.99 -20.47
CA ASP A 210 0.15 -24.50 -20.51
C ASP A 210 0.44 -23.63 -19.27
N ALA A 211 1.62 -23.85 -18.66
CA ALA A 211 2.02 -23.07 -17.49
C ALA A 211 2.22 -21.58 -17.86
N THR A 212 1.55 -20.69 -17.13
CA THR A 212 1.78 -19.25 -17.29
C THR A 212 3.14 -18.87 -16.72
N LEU A 213 3.79 -17.87 -17.31
CA LEU A 213 5.11 -17.43 -16.89
C LEU A 213 5.06 -16.75 -15.51
N LEU A 214 6.12 -16.93 -14.74
CA LEU A 214 6.37 -16.11 -13.55
C LEU A 214 6.57 -14.66 -13.99
N ASP A 215 5.85 -13.75 -13.36
CA ASP A 215 6.09 -12.33 -13.54
C ASP A 215 7.36 -11.92 -12.80
N ASN A 216 8.45 -11.82 -13.54
CA ASN A 216 9.76 -11.45 -13.03
C ASN A 216 9.88 -9.95 -12.69
N THR A 217 8.99 -9.11 -13.21
CA THR A 217 8.97 -7.67 -12.92
C THR A 217 8.18 -7.41 -11.65
N GLN A 218 7.05 -8.07 -11.52
CA GLN A 218 6.07 -7.80 -10.48
C GLN A 218 6.06 -8.87 -9.37
N THR A 219 6.85 -9.91 -9.49
CA THR A 219 6.97 -10.96 -8.48
C THR A 219 5.63 -11.66 -8.17
N GLY A 220 5.08 -12.38 -9.15
CA GLY A 220 3.83 -13.13 -9.00
C GLY A 220 3.85 -14.10 -7.81
N LEU A 221 2.67 -14.49 -7.34
CA LEU A 221 2.51 -15.40 -6.19
C LEU A 221 2.70 -16.88 -6.54
N GLN A 222 2.79 -17.22 -7.83
CA GLN A 222 3.03 -18.61 -8.26
C GLN A 222 4.28 -19.19 -7.62
N HIS A 223 4.23 -20.45 -7.23
CA HIS A 223 5.35 -21.16 -6.61
C HIS A 223 5.97 -20.36 -5.46
N SER A 224 5.13 -19.95 -4.51
CA SER A 224 5.54 -19.19 -3.35
C SER A 224 4.79 -19.62 -2.09
N ASN A 225 5.29 -19.17 -0.94
CA ASN A 225 4.66 -19.36 0.35
C ASN A 225 4.35 -18.01 0.99
N ARG A 226 3.26 -17.97 1.75
CA ARG A 226 2.84 -16.81 2.55
C ARG A 226 2.59 -17.26 3.99
N LEU A 227 3.13 -16.53 4.94
CA LEU A 227 2.92 -16.71 6.37
C LEU A 227 2.51 -15.37 6.95
N ASP A 228 1.42 -15.33 7.70
CA ASP A 228 0.96 -14.19 8.49
C ASP A 228 0.72 -14.64 9.93
N ILE A 229 1.46 -14.09 10.87
CA ILE A 229 1.29 -14.29 12.31
C ILE A 229 0.87 -12.96 12.90
N MET A 230 -0.30 -12.93 13.54
CA MET A 230 -0.83 -11.72 14.14
C MET A 230 -1.24 -11.93 15.57
N GLY A 231 -0.85 -11.00 16.43
CA GLY A 231 -1.26 -10.93 17.82
C GLY A 231 -1.97 -9.61 18.11
N THR A 232 -3.10 -9.66 18.78
CA THR A 232 -3.79 -8.50 19.34
C THR A 232 -4.03 -8.69 20.82
N GLY A 233 -3.86 -7.62 21.61
CA GLY A 233 -4.12 -7.63 23.05
C GLY A 233 -4.82 -6.34 23.45
N THR A 234 -5.82 -6.44 24.29
CA THR A 234 -6.60 -5.33 24.82
C THR A 234 -6.55 -5.38 26.35
N LEU A 235 -6.23 -4.26 26.96
CA LEU A 235 -6.29 -4.05 28.41
C LEU A 235 -7.24 -2.92 28.70
N ASN A 236 -8.40 -3.22 29.27
CA ASN A 236 -9.34 -2.23 29.81
C ASN A 236 -8.85 -1.85 31.21
N ILE A 237 -8.26 -0.66 31.33
CA ILE A 237 -7.73 -0.14 32.60
C ILE A 237 -8.89 0.16 33.53
N ASP A 238 -9.95 0.75 32.99
CA ASP A 238 -11.26 1.00 33.61
C ASP A 238 -12.33 1.18 32.52
N GLU A 239 -13.49 1.73 32.87
CA GLU A 239 -14.64 1.93 31.97
C GLU A 239 -14.36 2.94 30.86
N SER A 240 -13.40 3.84 31.03
CA SER A 240 -13.07 4.90 30.07
C SER A 240 -11.73 4.69 29.36
N ARG A 241 -10.79 3.93 29.98
CA ARG A 241 -9.40 3.85 29.49
C ARG A 241 -9.04 2.46 29.02
N GLN A 242 -8.50 2.40 27.83
CA GLN A 242 -8.08 1.15 27.18
C GLN A 242 -6.69 1.28 26.57
N LEU A 243 -5.93 0.22 26.63
CA LEU A 243 -4.67 0.04 25.93
C LEU A 243 -4.79 -1.14 24.96
N GLN A 244 -4.43 -0.94 23.70
CA GLN A 244 -4.49 -1.96 22.66
C GLN A 244 -3.12 -2.16 22.03
N LEU A 245 -2.68 -3.41 21.99
CA LEU A 245 -1.45 -3.85 21.32
C LEU A 245 -1.82 -4.62 20.05
N ILE A 246 -1.12 -4.33 18.96
CA ILE A 246 -1.19 -5.09 17.72
C ILE A 246 0.24 -5.41 17.30
N THR A 247 0.47 -6.65 16.91
CA THR A 247 1.74 -7.07 16.32
C THR A 247 1.51 -8.02 15.16
N GLN A 248 2.32 -7.87 14.10
CA GLN A 248 2.26 -8.74 12.93
C GLN A 248 3.67 -9.10 12.45
N TYR A 249 3.86 -10.37 12.15
CA TYR A 249 4.95 -10.86 11.31
C TYR A 249 4.37 -11.41 10.01
N TYR A 250 4.75 -10.81 8.90
CA TYR A 250 4.32 -11.21 7.57
C TYR A 250 5.51 -11.59 6.71
N LYS A 251 5.43 -12.73 6.03
CA LYS A 251 6.43 -13.18 5.07
C LYS A 251 5.78 -13.83 3.87
N SER A 252 6.13 -13.36 2.68
CA SER A 252 5.77 -13.98 1.42
C SER A 252 7.01 -14.08 0.53
N GLN A 253 7.38 -15.30 0.12
CA GLN A 253 8.57 -15.51 -0.69
C GLN A 253 8.38 -16.65 -1.70
N GLY A 254 9.18 -16.63 -2.78
CA GLY A 254 9.29 -17.77 -3.69
C GLY A 254 9.65 -19.05 -2.93
N ASP A 255 9.23 -20.20 -3.44
CA ASP A 255 9.44 -21.50 -2.81
C ASP A 255 10.87 -22.06 -2.98
N ASP A 256 11.80 -21.24 -3.50
CA ASP A 256 13.22 -21.54 -3.79
C ASP A 256 13.46 -22.79 -4.67
N ASN A 257 12.43 -23.28 -5.31
CA ASN A 257 12.46 -24.49 -6.12
C ASN A 257 12.15 -24.22 -7.59
N TYR A 258 11.23 -23.31 -7.87
CA TYR A 258 10.81 -22.95 -9.23
C TYR A 258 11.32 -21.57 -9.63
N GLY A 259 11.76 -21.44 -10.87
CA GLY A 259 12.21 -20.19 -11.44
C GLY A 259 11.78 -20.00 -12.89
N LEU A 260 11.86 -18.77 -13.36
CA LEU A 260 11.71 -18.44 -14.77
C LEU A 260 13.00 -18.83 -15.50
N ASN A 261 12.90 -19.81 -16.40
CA ASN A 261 14.01 -20.22 -17.25
C ASN A 261 13.98 -19.44 -18.57
N LEU A 262 14.99 -18.62 -18.78
CA LEU A 262 15.15 -17.79 -19.96
C LEU A 262 15.93 -18.48 -21.09
N GLY A 263 16.14 -19.79 -20.96
CA GLY A 263 16.95 -20.58 -21.89
C GLY A 263 18.46 -20.36 -21.71
N LYS A 264 19.25 -21.35 -22.16
CA LYS A 264 20.71 -21.24 -22.11
C LYS A 264 21.19 -20.02 -22.89
N GLY A 265 22.11 -19.26 -22.29
CA GLY A 265 22.58 -18.01 -22.89
C GLY A 265 21.55 -16.89 -22.85
N PHE A 266 20.48 -17.03 -22.05
CA PHE A 266 19.32 -16.14 -22.05
C PHE A 266 18.68 -16.00 -23.44
N SER A 267 18.57 -17.11 -24.17
CA SER A 267 18.08 -17.16 -25.55
C SER A 267 16.66 -16.61 -25.70
N ALA A 268 15.83 -16.66 -24.66
CA ALA A 268 14.50 -16.04 -24.66
C ALA A 268 14.54 -14.51 -24.75
N ILE A 269 15.56 -13.87 -24.20
CA ILE A 269 15.73 -12.41 -24.28
C ILE A 269 16.04 -11.94 -25.70
N SER A 270 16.82 -12.76 -26.44
CA SER A 270 17.11 -12.50 -27.85
C SER A 270 15.96 -12.89 -28.80
N GLY A 271 14.95 -13.59 -28.28
CA GLY A 271 13.83 -14.13 -29.06
C GLY A 271 14.15 -15.45 -29.76
N SER A 272 15.27 -16.11 -29.40
CA SER A 272 15.68 -17.39 -30.01
C SER A 272 15.04 -18.62 -29.35
N SER A 273 14.39 -18.45 -28.20
CA SER A 273 13.59 -19.48 -27.52
C SER A 273 12.43 -18.84 -26.76
N THR A 274 11.50 -19.65 -26.27
CA THR A 274 10.40 -19.22 -25.39
C THR A 274 10.82 -19.42 -23.94
N PRO A 275 10.60 -18.44 -23.03
CA PRO A 275 10.82 -18.63 -21.60
C PRO A 275 9.80 -19.62 -21.05
N TYR A 276 10.14 -20.31 -19.97
CA TYR A 276 9.25 -21.26 -19.29
C TYR A 276 9.56 -21.36 -17.80
N VAL A 277 8.61 -21.86 -17.02
CA VAL A 277 8.79 -22.13 -15.60
C VAL A 277 9.37 -23.52 -15.40
N SER A 278 10.44 -23.64 -14.62
CA SER A 278 11.05 -24.92 -14.31
C SER A 278 11.56 -25.03 -12.89
N LYS A 279 11.71 -26.28 -12.41
CA LYS A 279 12.41 -26.59 -11.16
C LYS A 279 13.91 -26.34 -11.29
N GLY A 280 14.55 -26.20 -10.12
CA GLY A 280 15.99 -26.11 -10.00
C GLY A 280 16.50 -24.69 -9.77
N LEU A 281 15.63 -23.78 -9.29
CA LEU A 281 16.09 -22.49 -8.81
C LEU A 281 17.03 -22.72 -7.62
N ASN A 282 18.24 -22.16 -7.73
CA ASN A 282 19.25 -22.09 -6.68
C ASN A 282 19.82 -20.68 -6.69
N SER A 283 19.36 -19.84 -5.78
CA SER A 283 19.66 -18.41 -5.80
C SER A 283 19.97 -17.91 -4.41
N ASP A 284 21.06 -17.15 -4.28
CA ASP A 284 21.44 -16.50 -3.01
C ASP A 284 20.47 -15.37 -2.62
N ARG A 285 19.52 -15.01 -3.48
CA ARG A 285 18.43 -14.10 -3.17
C ARG A 285 17.12 -14.60 -3.77
N ILE A 286 16.19 -14.97 -2.90
CA ILE A 286 14.84 -15.37 -3.27
C ILE A 286 13.92 -14.13 -3.21
N PRO A 287 13.08 -13.90 -4.24
CA PRO A 287 12.14 -12.79 -4.25
C PRO A 287 11.10 -12.95 -3.13
N GLY A 288 10.77 -11.86 -2.47
CA GLY A 288 9.83 -11.91 -1.35
C GLY A 288 9.62 -10.58 -0.69
N THR A 289 8.65 -10.56 0.22
CA THR A 289 8.37 -9.46 1.13
C THR A 289 8.37 -10.01 2.55
N GLU A 290 9.00 -9.30 3.47
CA GLU A 290 9.01 -9.62 4.90
C GLU A 290 8.75 -8.34 5.68
N ARG A 291 7.84 -8.39 6.66
CA ARG A 291 7.46 -7.21 7.45
C ARG A 291 7.20 -7.59 8.89
N HIS A 292 7.66 -6.74 9.80
CA HIS A 292 7.24 -6.69 11.19
C HIS A 292 6.49 -5.40 11.45
N LEU A 293 5.44 -5.47 12.25
CA LEU A 293 4.67 -4.33 12.70
C LEU A 293 4.34 -4.51 14.17
N ILE A 294 4.52 -3.46 14.93
CA ILE A 294 4.04 -3.35 16.31
C ILE A 294 3.40 -1.98 16.50
N SER A 295 2.23 -1.95 17.10
CA SER A 295 1.49 -0.74 17.40
C SER A 295 0.89 -0.83 18.78
N LEU A 296 0.99 0.25 19.54
CA LEU A 296 0.37 0.42 20.84
C LEU A 296 -0.52 1.65 20.78
N GLN A 297 -1.81 1.47 21.08
CA GLN A 297 -2.80 2.53 21.12
C GLN A 297 -3.37 2.65 22.55
N TYR A 298 -3.42 3.87 23.04
CA TYR A 298 -4.14 4.25 24.26
C TYR A 298 -5.37 5.06 23.86
N SER A 299 -6.51 4.74 24.44
CA SER A 299 -7.74 5.52 24.30
C SER A 299 -8.32 5.83 25.68
N ASP A 300 -8.87 7.03 25.80
CA ASP A 300 -9.56 7.52 27.00
C ASP A 300 -10.80 8.30 26.56
N SER A 301 -11.97 7.76 26.82
CA SER A 301 -13.25 8.33 26.38
C SER A 301 -13.71 9.54 27.24
N ASP A 302 -13.05 9.80 28.38
CA ASP A 302 -13.39 10.90 29.30
C ASP A 302 -12.17 11.75 29.72
N PHE A 303 -11.15 11.86 28.84
CA PHE A 303 -9.99 12.70 29.07
C PHE A 303 -10.38 14.19 29.07
N LEU A 304 -10.53 14.79 30.24
CA LEU A 304 -10.97 16.19 30.40
C LEU A 304 -12.30 16.49 29.66
N ARG A 305 -13.23 15.56 29.66
CA ARG A 305 -14.50 15.58 28.93
C ARG A 305 -14.34 15.55 27.41
N GLN A 306 -13.27 14.97 26.92
CA GLN A 306 -12.98 14.76 25.53
C GLN A 306 -12.55 13.30 25.35
N GLU A 307 -12.63 12.80 24.15
CA GLU A 307 -12.00 11.53 23.83
C GLU A 307 -10.58 11.77 23.35
N LEU A 308 -9.64 11.06 23.95
CA LEU A 308 -8.24 11.05 23.58
C LEU A 308 -7.87 9.70 22.96
N VAL A 309 -7.21 9.71 21.79
CA VAL A 309 -6.58 8.55 21.20
C VAL A 309 -5.12 8.86 20.89
N GLY A 310 -4.22 8.10 21.48
CA GLY A 310 -2.78 8.17 21.23
C GLY A 310 -2.29 6.85 20.69
N GLN A 311 -1.51 6.85 19.60
CA GLN A 311 -0.94 5.67 18.98
C GLN A 311 0.56 5.86 18.74
N VAL A 312 1.36 4.86 19.07
CA VAL A 312 2.77 4.77 18.67
C VAL A 312 2.99 3.46 17.93
N TYR A 313 3.84 3.47 16.91
CA TYR A 313 4.09 2.28 16.11
C TYR A 313 5.52 2.23 15.56
N TYR A 314 5.94 1.01 15.27
CA TYR A 314 7.13 0.69 14.50
C TYR A 314 6.79 -0.35 13.43
N ARG A 315 7.34 -0.18 12.26
CA ARG A 315 7.22 -1.11 11.15
C ARG A 315 8.55 -1.17 10.40
N ASP A 316 9.05 -2.38 10.16
CA ASP A 316 10.09 -2.62 9.16
C ASP A 316 9.54 -3.47 8.01
N GLU A 317 10.07 -3.25 6.82
CA GLU A 317 9.70 -4.01 5.62
C GLU A 317 10.92 -4.20 4.73
N SER A 318 11.18 -5.45 4.34
CA SER A 318 12.17 -5.83 3.35
C SER A 318 11.52 -6.38 2.10
N LEU A 319 11.89 -5.84 0.94
CA LEU A 319 11.39 -6.27 -0.35
C LEU A 319 12.54 -6.73 -1.24
N ARG A 320 12.48 -7.96 -1.68
CA ARG A 320 13.43 -8.58 -2.61
C ARG A 320 12.75 -8.84 -3.95
N PHE A 321 13.36 -8.31 -5.01
CA PHE A 321 12.84 -8.44 -6.36
C PHE A 321 13.38 -9.69 -7.06
N TYR A 322 12.69 -10.13 -8.09
CA TYR A 322 13.11 -11.25 -8.91
C TYR A 322 14.42 -10.92 -9.65
N PRO A 323 15.39 -11.88 -9.75
CA PRO A 323 16.60 -11.65 -10.53
C PRO A 323 16.30 -11.55 -12.02
N PHE A 324 16.98 -10.61 -12.70
CA PHE A 324 16.79 -10.39 -14.13
C PHE A 324 18.08 -9.94 -14.84
N PRO A 325 18.28 -10.32 -16.14
CA PRO A 325 19.44 -9.88 -16.88
C PRO A 325 19.32 -8.40 -17.31
N THR A 326 20.42 -7.66 -17.15
CA THR A 326 20.63 -6.40 -17.84
C THR A 326 21.22 -6.69 -19.21
N VAL A 327 20.65 -6.09 -20.25
CA VAL A 327 21.10 -6.32 -21.64
C VAL A 327 21.61 -5.05 -22.29
N ASN A 328 22.53 -5.21 -23.23
CA ASN A 328 22.99 -4.15 -24.11
C ASN A 328 22.01 -3.95 -25.31
N ALA A 329 22.34 -3.00 -26.18
CA ALA A 329 21.54 -2.71 -27.38
C ALA A 329 21.40 -3.93 -28.32
N ASN A 330 22.33 -4.87 -28.29
CA ASN A 330 22.30 -6.10 -29.08
C ASN A 330 21.58 -7.25 -28.36
N LYS A 331 20.84 -6.96 -27.28
CA LYS A 331 20.13 -7.95 -26.44
C LYS A 331 21.05 -8.99 -25.77
N GLN A 332 22.35 -8.72 -25.64
CA GLN A 332 23.28 -9.57 -24.93
C GLN A 332 23.29 -9.20 -23.46
N ALA A 333 23.22 -10.20 -22.58
CA ALA A 333 23.25 -9.99 -21.15
C ALA A 333 24.65 -9.49 -20.72
N THR A 334 24.66 -8.40 -19.98
CA THR A 334 25.87 -7.78 -19.43
C THR A 334 25.99 -7.94 -17.92
N ALA A 335 24.89 -8.23 -17.26
CA ALA A 335 24.82 -8.55 -15.84
C ALA A 335 23.56 -9.38 -15.55
N PHE A 336 23.55 -10.11 -14.45
CA PHE A 336 22.38 -10.74 -13.87
C PHE A 336 22.30 -10.33 -12.41
N SER A 337 21.18 -9.77 -11.96
CA SER A 337 21.11 -9.12 -10.66
C SER A 337 19.70 -9.04 -10.09
N SER A 338 19.60 -8.87 -8.79
CA SER A 338 18.37 -8.68 -8.04
C SER A 338 18.49 -7.50 -7.08
N SER A 339 17.47 -6.66 -7.01
CA SER A 339 17.41 -5.56 -6.05
C SER A 339 16.71 -5.96 -4.75
N GLN A 340 17.06 -5.26 -3.68
CA GLN A 340 16.38 -5.28 -2.40
C GLN A 340 16.16 -3.84 -1.94
N GLN A 341 15.02 -3.60 -1.30
CA GLN A 341 14.63 -2.34 -0.69
C GLN A 341 14.20 -2.63 0.74
N ASP A 342 14.72 -1.86 1.67
CA ASP A 342 14.43 -1.99 3.09
C ASP A 342 13.91 -0.66 3.60
N THR A 343 12.86 -0.68 4.39
CA THR A 343 12.21 0.50 4.95
C THR A 343 11.93 0.28 6.43
N ASP A 344 12.42 1.19 7.26
CA ASP A 344 12.09 1.29 8.68
C ASP A 344 11.20 2.51 8.87
N GLN A 345 10.10 2.37 9.58
CA GLN A 345 9.15 3.45 9.83
C GLN A 345 8.68 3.41 11.29
N TYR A 346 8.69 4.54 11.95
CA TYR A 346 8.09 4.72 13.26
C TYR A 346 7.32 6.01 13.34
N GLY A 347 6.31 6.03 14.15
CA GLY A 347 5.47 7.20 14.26
C GLY A 347 4.65 7.27 15.53
N MET A 348 4.12 8.45 15.74
CA MET A 348 3.19 8.78 16.82
C MET A 348 2.03 9.57 16.24
N LYS A 349 0.83 9.27 16.71
CA LYS A 349 -0.40 10.00 16.41
C LYS A 349 -1.12 10.34 17.69
N LEU A 350 -1.65 11.54 17.76
CA LEU A 350 -2.49 12.01 18.84
C LEU A 350 -3.74 12.61 18.24
N THR A 351 -4.90 12.24 18.74
CA THR A 351 -6.20 12.77 18.32
C THR A 351 -7.04 13.08 19.55
N LEU A 352 -7.67 14.23 19.58
CA LEU A 352 -8.68 14.60 20.55
C LEU A 352 -9.99 14.93 19.84
N ASN A 353 -11.06 14.30 20.29
CA ASN A 353 -12.43 14.54 19.86
C ASN A 353 -13.20 15.26 20.97
N SER A 354 -13.76 16.41 20.66
CA SER A 354 -14.45 17.28 21.61
C SER A 354 -15.85 17.59 21.11
N GLN A 355 -16.85 17.32 21.94
CA GLN A 355 -18.22 17.80 21.75
C GLN A 355 -18.32 19.17 22.43
N LEU A 356 -18.36 20.27 21.66
CA LEU A 356 -18.44 21.62 22.23
C LEU A 356 -19.85 21.98 22.67
N MET A 357 -20.83 21.56 21.91
CA MET A 357 -22.27 21.65 22.20
C MET A 357 -23.00 20.59 21.35
N ASP A 358 -24.30 20.45 21.59
CA ASP A 358 -25.12 19.55 20.78
C ASP A 358 -25.00 19.92 19.29
N GLY A 359 -24.67 18.93 18.46
CA GLY A 359 -24.44 19.09 17.03
C GLY A 359 -23.12 19.76 16.63
N TRP A 360 -22.22 20.11 17.56
CA TRP A 360 -20.92 20.69 17.20
C TRP A 360 -19.74 19.87 17.74
N GLN A 361 -19.07 19.19 16.83
CA GLN A 361 -17.86 18.40 17.12
C GLN A 361 -16.61 19.07 16.56
N ILE A 362 -15.52 18.96 17.29
CA ILE A 362 -14.18 19.34 16.87
C ILE A 362 -13.24 18.16 17.11
N THR A 363 -12.48 17.82 16.07
CA THR A 363 -11.38 16.86 16.14
C THR A 363 -10.09 17.58 15.81
N TRP A 364 -9.08 17.45 16.65
CA TRP A 364 -7.75 17.98 16.36
C TRP A 364 -6.68 16.97 16.75
N GLY A 365 -5.52 17.10 16.16
CA GLY A 365 -4.46 16.15 16.46
C GLY A 365 -3.11 16.53 15.90
N LEU A 366 -2.13 15.73 16.30
CA LEU A 366 -0.73 15.83 15.92
C LEU A 366 -0.24 14.49 15.40
N ASP A 367 0.56 14.54 14.35
CA ASP A 367 1.26 13.35 13.80
C ASP A 367 2.76 13.64 13.71
N ALA A 368 3.56 12.66 14.06
CA ALA A 368 5.00 12.63 13.81
C ALA A 368 5.34 11.26 13.22
N GLU A 369 6.03 11.25 12.11
CA GLU A 369 6.44 10.03 11.41
C GLU A 369 7.85 10.18 10.88
N HIS A 370 8.64 9.13 11.00
CA HIS A 370 9.98 9.05 10.42
C HIS A 370 10.12 7.75 9.63
N GLU A 371 10.68 7.87 8.43
CA GLU A 371 10.98 6.76 7.53
C GLU A 371 12.45 6.78 7.15
N ARG A 372 13.14 5.65 7.32
CA ARG A 372 14.48 5.39 6.76
C ARG A 372 14.35 4.40 5.62
N PHE A 373 14.88 4.75 4.46
CA PHE A 373 14.94 3.89 3.28
C PHE A 373 16.38 3.55 2.93
N THR A 374 16.64 2.27 2.66
CA THR A 374 17.90 1.78 2.10
C THR A 374 17.66 0.82 0.95
N SER A 375 18.65 0.64 0.08
CA SER A 375 18.50 -0.32 -1.02
C SER A 375 19.85 -0.82 -1.52
N ASN A 376 19.85 -2.05 -2.00
CA ASN A 376 21.02 -2.67 -2.58
C ASN A 376 20.70 -3.48 -3.84
N GLN A 377 21.70 -3.77 -4.63
CA GLN A 377 21.66 -4.63 -5.81
C GLN A 377 22.69 -5.73 -5.66
N MET A 378 22.24 -6.97 -5.63
CA MET A 378 23.09 -8.16 -5.63
C MET A 378 23.33 -8.59 -7.07
N PHE A 379 24.59 -8.75 -7.41
CA PHE A 379 25.03 -9.27 -8.71
C PHE A 379 25.43 -10.73 -8.59
N PHE A 380 25.05 -11.51 -9.57
CA PHE A 380 25.32 -12.93 -9.64
C PHE A 380 26.36 -13.24 -10.71
N ASP A 381 26.98 -14.41 -10.61
CA ASP A 381 27.88 -14.90 -11.64
C ASP A 381 27.12 -15.05 -12.97
N LEU A 382 27.46 -14.17 -13.92
CA LEU A 382 26.76 -14.08 -15.20
C LEU A 382 26.91 -15.37 -16.02
N ALA A 383 28.07 -16.05 -15.94
CA ALA A 383 28.32 -17.26 -16.72
C ALA A 383 27.46 -18.40 -16.19
N GLN A 384 27.36 -18.59 -14.88
CA GLN A 384 26.51 -19.62 -14.27
C GLN A 384 25.03 -19.32 -14.49
N ALA A 385 24.60 -18.06 -14.27
CA ALA A 385 23.22 -17.65 -14.50
C ALA A 385 22.84 -17.84 -15.97
N SER A 386 23.68 -17.45 -16.90
CA SER A 386 23.47 -17.61 -18.35
C SER A 386 23.42 -19.08 -18.77
N ALA A 387 24.33 -19.92 -18.25
CA ALA A 387 24.37 -21.34 -18.56
C ALA A 387 23.12 -22.10 -18.08
N SER A 388 22.54 -21.68 -16.95
CA SER A 388 21.33 -22.26 -16.34
C SER A 388 20.02 -21.60 -16.80
N GLY A 389 20.10 -20.56 -17.64
CA GLY A 389 18.92 -19.78 -18.04
C GLY A 389 18.33 -18.92 -16.90
N GLY A 390 19.14 -18.56 -15.89
CA GLY A 390 18.70 -17.76 -14.74
C GLY A 390 18.29 -18.55 -13.50
N LEU A 391 18.52 -19.87 -13.49
CA LEU A 391 18.14 -20.71 -12.35
C LEU A 391 19.25 -20.87 -11.30
N ASN A 392 20.53 -20.68 -11.67
CA ASN A 392 21.66 -20.80 -10.75
C ASN A 392 22.35 -19.44 -10.56
N ASN A 393 22.10 -18.80 -9.40
CA ASN A 393 22.38 -17.41 -9.15
C ASN A 393 23.21 -17.23 -7.88
N HIS A 394 24.55 -17.42 -8.01
CA HIS A 394 25.49 -17.22 -6.92
C HIS A 394 26.04 -15.79 -6.92
N LYS A 395 25.98 -15.16 -5.76
CA LYS A 395 26.45 -13.79 -5.52
C LYS A 395 27.95 -13.64 -5.81
N ILE A 396 28.28 -12.60 -6.52
CA ILE A 396 29.67 -12.17 -6.71
C ILE A 396 30.00 -10.87 -5.96
N TYR A 397 29.11 -9.89 -5.99
CA TYR A 397 29.21 -8.65 -5.22
C TYR A 397 27.85 -8.00 -5.00
N THR A 398 27.83 -6.95 -4.15
CA THR A 398 26.65 -6.11 -3.90
C THR A 398 27.05 -4.65 -4.02
N THR A 399 26.15 -3.83 -4.61
CA THR A 399 26.29 -2.36 -4.69
C THR A 399 25.06 -1.70 -4.05
N GLY A 400 25.14 -0.40 -3.76
CA GLY A 400 23.96 0.42 -3.54
C GLY A 400 23.11 0.50 -4.81
N ARG A 401 21.78 0.56 -4.68
CA ARG A 401 20.86 0.72 -5.82
C ARG A 401 20.39 2.16 -5.99
N TYR A 402 20.05 2.79 -4.90
CA TYR A 402 19.60 4.17 -4.76
C TYR A 402 20.30 4.78 -3.55
N PRO A 403 20.44 6.11 -3.46
CA PRO A 403 20.89 6.72 -2.22
C PRO A 403 19.95 6.34 -1.08
N SER A 404 20.50 6.14 0.10
CA SER A 404 19.69 6.03 1.32
C SER A 404 19.15 7.40 1.68
N TYR A 405 17.97 7.44 2.27
CA TYR A 405 17.36 8.70 2.70
C TYR A 405 16.46 8.52 3.91
N ASP A 406 16.26 9.62 4.62
CA ASP A 406 15.31 9.76 5.70
C ASP A 406 14.21 10.73 5.28
N ILE A 407 12.96 10.44 5.67
CA ILE A 407 11.83 11.35 5.54
C ILE A 407 11.24 11.55 6.92
N THR A 408 11.15 12.80 7.36
CA THR A 408 10.47 13.18 8.61
C THR A 408 9.23 13.99 8.26
N ASN A 409 8.07 13.53 8.72
CA ASN A 409 6.80 14.21 8.57
C ASN A 409 6.31 14.67 9.96
N LEU A 410 6.01 15.94 10.08
CA LEU A 410 5.33 16.52 11.25
C LEU A 410 4.05 17.19 10.78
N ALA A 411 2.95 16.95 11.47
CA ALA A 411 1.69 17.55 11.08
C ALA A 411 0.79 17.87 12.27
N ALA A 412 -0.02 18.91 12.08
CA ALA A 412 -1.13 19.26 12.95
C ALA A 412 -2.39 19.40 12.09
N PHE A 413 -3.53 18.98 12.62
CA PHE A 413 -4.81 19.12 11.94
C PHE A 413 -5.93 19.53 12.88
N LEU A 414 -6.92 20.17 12.30
CA LEU A 414 -8.17 20.56 12.94
C LEU A 414 -9.32 20.28 11.99
N GLN A 415 -10.35 19.60 12.48
CA GLN A 415 -11.60 19.32 11.79
C GLN A 415 -12.76 19.81 12.64
N SER A 416 -13.77 20.37 12.02
CA SER A 416 -15.02 20.77 12.69
C SER A 416 -16.20 20.28 11.92
N SER A 417 -17.24 19.86 12.62
CA SER A 417 -18.54 19.53 12.07
C SER A 417 -19.63 20.17 12.89
N TYR A 418 -20.59 20.78 12.22
CA TYR A 418 -21.68 21.48 12.84
C TYR A 418 -23.01 21.17 12.15
N ASP A 419 -23.98 20.70 12.93
CA ASP A 419 -25.36 20.49 12.49
C ASP A 419 -26.08 21.82 12.55
N ILE A 420 -26.31 22.44 11.39
CA ILE A 420 -27.05 23.70 11.29
C ILE A 420 -28.50 23.49 11.73
N ASN A 421 -29.04 22.34 11.37
CA ASN A 421 -30.36 21.83 11.73
C ASN A 421 -30.44 20.32 11.38
N ASP A 422 -31.58 19.70 11.59
CA ASP A 422 -31.81 18.27 11.32
C ASP A 422 -31.60 17.87 9.83
N ILE A 423 -31.50 18.85 8.92
CA ILE A 423 -31.38 18.61 7.48
C ILE A 423 -29.93 18.83 7.01
N PHE A 424 -29.22 19.80 7.55
CA PHE A 424 -27.92 20.21 7.04
C PHE A 424 -26.81 20.13 8.10
N THR A 425 -25.77 19.38 7.77
CA THR A 425 -24.50 19.35 8.48
C THR A 425 -23.42 19.95 7.62
N VAL A 426 -22.66 20.90 8.14
CA VAL A 426 -21.45 21.44 7.50
C VAL A 426 -20.21 20.92 8.19
N SER A 427 -19.17 20.64 7.43
CA SER A 427 -17.88 20.24 7.97
C SER A 427 -16.75 20.96 7.24
N GLY A 428 -15.63 21.11 7.93
CA GLY A 428 -14.44 21.67 7.32
C GLY A 428 -13.22 21.46 8.20
N GLY A 429 -12.06 21.51 7.57
CA GLY A 429 -10.82 21.29 8.29
C GLY A 429 -9.60 21.77 7.55
N VAL A 430 -8.51 21.79 8.29
CA VAL A 430 -7.19 22.14 7.80
C VAL A 430 -6.15 21.19 8.40
N ARG A 431 -5.17 20.81 7.58
CA ARG A 431 -3.95 20.14 8.01
C ARG A 431 -2.76 20.94 7.54
N TYR A 432 -1.87 21.23 8.44
CA TYR A 432 -0.51 21.66 8.16
C TYR A 432 0.42 20.45 8.23
N GLN A 433 1.24 20.25 7.22
CA GLN A 433 2.23 19.19 7.19
C GLN A 433 3.58 19.76 6.75
N TYR A 434 4.59 19.58 7.58
CA TYR A 434 5.99 19.80 7.29
C TYR A 434 6.65 18.47 6.94
N THR A 435 7.43 18.45 5.87
CA THR A 435 8.17 17.26 5.42
C THR A 435 9.63 17.65 5.17
N GLU A 436 10.55 16.95 5.81
CA GLU A 436 11.98 17.02 5.55
C GLU A 436 12.46 15.73 4.91
N ASN A 437 13.19 15.84 3.79
CA ASN A 437 13.89 14.74 3.14
C ASN A 437 15.38 14.97 3.30
N ARG A 438 16.09 14.02 3.91
CA ARG A 438 17.54 14.00 4.01
C ARG A 438 18.07 12.82 3.20
N VAL A 439 18.95 13.10 2.24
CA VAL A 439 19.53 12.13 1.32
C VAL A 439 21.00 11.98 1.65
N ASP A 440 21.50 10.74 1.75
CA ASP A 440 22.90 10.44 2.01
C ASP A 440 23.76 10.62 0.75
N ASP A 441 25.06 10.83 0.93
CA ASP A 441 26.04 10.78 -0.16
C ASP A 441 25.97 9.42 -0.88
N PHE A 442 26.09 9.44 -2.20
CA PHE A 442 25.90 8.23 -2.98
C PHE A 442 26.82 8.19 -4.21
N ILE A 443 27.59 7.13 -4.36
CA ILE A 443 28.29 6.86 -5.62
C ILE A 443 27.23 6.31 -6.61
N ASP A 444 27.10 6.95 -7.79
CA ASP A 444 26.15 6.50 -8.83
C ASP A 444 26.28 4.99 -9.07
N TYR A 445 25.13 4.35 -9.16
CA TYR A 445 24.99 2.90 -9.33
C TYR A 445 25.91 2.31 -10.43
N THR A 446 26.03 2.99 -11.58
CA THR A 446 26.86 2.55 -12.70
C THR A 446 28.36 2.61 -12.35
N GLN A 447 28.76 3.61 -11.56
CA GLN A 447 30.16 3.73 -11.15
C GLN A 447 30.52 2.68 -10.11
N GLN A 448 29.62 2.37 -9.18
CA GLN A 448 29.80 1.26 -8.24
C GLN A 448 30.01 -0.08 -8.97
N GLN A 449 29.26 -0.33 -10.04
CA GLN A 449 29.46 -1.52 -10.88
C GLN A 449 30.85 -1.55 -11.54
N LYS A 450 31.34 -0.41 -12.05
CA LYS A 450 32.69 -0.34 -12.64
C LYS A 450 33.75 -0.64 -11.60
N ILE A 451 33.60 -0.11 -10.38
CA ILE A 451 34.54 -0.37 -9.27
C ILE A 451 34.50 -1.86 -8.90
N ALA A 452 33.31 -2.42 -8.69
CA ALA A 452 33.14 -3.84 -8.34
C ALA A 452 33.66 -4.80 -9.43
N ALA A 453 33.60 -4.40 -10.71
CA ALA A 453 34.15 -5.15 -11.83
C ALA A 453 35.63 -4.89 -12.09
N GLY A 454 36.31 -4.12 -11.24
CA GLY A 454 37.75 -3.80 -11.39
C GLY A 454 38.09 -2.86 -12.57
N LYS A 455 37.06 -2.19 -13.15
CA LYS A 455 37.24 -1.24 -14.26
C LYS A 455 37.54 0.18 -13.79
N ALA A 456 37.41 0.44 -12.50
CA ALA A 456 37.82 1.66 -11.82
C ALA A 456 38.24 1.30 -10.39
N ILE A 457 39.04 2.17 -9.76
CA ILE A 457 39.47 2.00 -8.36
C ILE A 457 38.49 2.69 -7.42
N SER A 458 38.00 3.87 -7.79
CA SER A 458 37.10 4.70 -6.99
C SER A 458 36.29 5.67 -7.87
N ALA A 459 35.35 6.34 -7.27
CA ALA A 459 34.58 7.41 -7.90
C ALA A 459 34.17 8.45 -6.84
N ASP A 460 33.99 9.69 -7.26
CA ASP A 460 33.40 10.71 -6.39
C ASP A 460 31.98 10.32 -6.00
N ALA A 461 31.60 10.59 -4.75
CA ALA A 461 30.21 10.51 -4.34
C ALA A 461 29.44 11.73 -4.85
N ILE A 462 28.20 11.52 -5.23
CA ILE A 462 27.22 12.58 -5.41
C ILE A 462 26.87 13.07 -4.01
N PRO A 463 27.05 14.37 -3.71
CA PRO A 463 26.73 14.90 -2.40
C PRO A 463 25.25 14.71 -2.06
N GLY A 464 24.98 14.24 -0.87
CA GLY A 464 23.66 14.25 -0.26
C GLY A 464 23.25 15.67 0.14
N GLY A 465 22.26 15.76 1.02
CA GLY A 465 21.75 17.03 1.52
C GLY A 465 20.35 16.89 2.09
N SER A 466 19.77 18.02 2.48
CA SER A 466 18.39 18.08 2.97
C SER A 466 17.57 19.05 2.13
N VAL A 467 16.31 18.73 1.95
CA VAL A 467 15.28 19.60 1.39
C VAL A 467 14.01 19.45 2.21
N ASP A 468 13.40 20.57 2.54
CA ASP A 468 12.13 20.60 3.27
C ASP A 468 11.07 21.37 2.50
N TYR A 469 9.83 21.07 2.79
CA TYR A 469 8.66 21.75 2.27
C TYR A 469 7.46 21.57 3.20
N ASP A 470 6.52 22.49 3.12
CA ASP A 470 5.29 22.43 3.88
C ASP A 470 4.06 22.49 2.99
N ASN A 471 2.96 21.98 3.52
CA ASN A 471 1.68 21.97 2.84
C ASN A 471 0.55 22.29 3.82
N PHE A 472 -0.32 23.23 3.40
CA PHE A 472 -1.65 23.37 3.95
C PHE A 472 -2.63 22.60 3.06
N LEU A 473 -3.42 21.71 3.66
CA LEU A 473 -4.46 20.93 3.00
C LEU A 473 -5.79 21.27 3.65
N PHE A 474 -6.78 21.60 2.83
CA PHE A 474 -8.10 21.99 3.29
C PHE A 474 -9.14 20.95 2.86
N ASN A 475 -10.21 20.87 3.63
CA ASN A 475 -11.43 20.20 3.22
C ASN A 475 -12.66 20.98 3.66
N ALA A 476 -13.77 20.80 2.95
CA ALA A 476 -15.07 21.36 3.28
C ALA A 476 -16.16 20.41 2.76
N GLY A 477 -17.16 20.14 3.59
CA GLY A 477 -18.29 19.26 3.28
C GLY A 477 -19.62 19.88 3.64
N LEU A 478 -20.61 19.59 2.84
CA LEU A 478 -22.02 19.85 3.14
C LEU A 478 -22.77 18.51 2.98
N LEU A 479 -23.41 18.06 4.04
CA LEU A 479 -24.27 16.90 4.04
C LEU A 479 -25.72 17.36 4.20
N MET A 480 -26.60 16.81 3.38
CA MET A 480 -28.04 17.06 3.42
C MET A 480 -28.77 15.75 3.70
N HIS A 481 -29.48 15.69 4.81
CA HIS A 481 -30.40 14.61 5.18
C HIS A 481 -31.76 14.87 4.53
N ILE A 482 -32.00 14.26 3.35
CA ILE A 482 -33.26 14.43 2.59
C ILE A 482 -34.41 13.69 3.30
N THR A 483 -34.12 12.49 3.78
CA THR A 483 -34.97 11.66 4.64
C THR A 483 -34.05 10.85 5.57
N GLU A 484 -34.61 10.10 6.52
CA GLU A 484 -33.85 9.17 7.36
C GLU A 484 -33.02 8.14 6.54
N ARG A 485 -33.46 7.84 5.30
CA ARG A 485 -32.84 6.86 4.40
C ARG A 485 -32.08 7.49 3.21
N GLN A 486 -32.18 8.79 3.01
CA GLN A 486 -31.59 9.46 1.85
C GLN A 486 -30.76 10.65 2.24
N GLN A 487 -29.57 10.69 1.70
CA GLN A 487 -28.62 11.77 1.92
C GLN A 487 -27.99 12.20 0.60
N ALA A 488 -27.67 13.49 0.50
CA ALA A 488 -26.85 14.04 -0.57
C ALA A 488 -25.69 14.82 0.05
N TRP A 489 -24.57 14.88 -0.64
CA TRP A 489 -23.42 15.63 -0.15
C TRP A 489 -22.68 16.36 -1.26
N PHE A 490 -22.02 17.42 -0.87
CA PHE A 490 -20.93 18.03 -1.61
C PHE A 490 -19.67 17.99 -0.74
N ASN A 491 -18.55 17.62 -1.35
CA ASN A 491 -17.25 17.57 -0.69
C ASN A 491 -16.19 18.26 -1.55
N PHE A 492 -15.40 19.12 -0.94
CA PHE A 492 -14.12 19.60 -1.43
C PHE A 492 -13.04 19.06 -0.52
N SER A 493 -11.99 18.48 -1.07
CA SER A 493 -10.87 18.00 -0.28
C SER A 493 -9.55 18.09 -1.04
N GLN A 494 -8.48 18.33 -0.29
CA GLN A 494 -7.13 18.36 -0.82
C GLN A 494 -6.33 17.18 -0.32
N GLY A 495 -5.50 16.62 -1.20
CA GLY A 495 -4.48 15.63 -0.86
C GLY A 495 -3.13 16.06 -1.42
N VAL A 496 -2.06 15.43 -0.96
CA VAL A 496 -0.71 15.66 -1.48
C VAL A 496 -0.03 14.33 -1.79
N ALA A 497 0.55 14.21 -2.99
CA ALA A 497 1.44 13.11 -3.34
C ALA A 497 2.88 13.54 -3.05
N LEU A 498 3.60 12.71 -2.30
CA LEU A 498 5.01 12.96 -1.99
C LEU A 498 5.89 12.37 -3.09
N PRO A 499 6.90 13.09 -3.57
CA PRO A 499 7.84 12.56 -4.55
C PRO A 499 8.74 11.49 -3.91
N ASP A 500 9.24 10.57 -4.73
CA ASP A 500 10.17 9.51 -4.34
C ASP A 500 11.63 10.02 -4.45
N PRO A 501 12.33 10.29 -3.32
CA PRO A 501 13.69 10.83 -3.36
C PRO A 501 14.67 9.89 -4.07
N GLY A 502 14.51 8.58 -3.92
CA GLY A 502 15.41 7.59 -4.53
C GLY A 502 15.33 7.54 -6.06
N LYS A 503 14.23 8.00 -6.67
CA LYS A 503 14.12 8.14 -8.12
C LYS A 503 14.67 9.48 -8.63
N TYR A 504 14.64 10.50 -7.81
CA TYR A 504 15.01 11.86 -8.19
C TYR A 504 16.51 12.11 -8.02
N TYR A 505 17.09 11.61 -6.92
CA TYR A 505 18.50 11.79 -6.58
C TYR A 505 19.36 10.57 -6.93
N GLY A 506 20.67 10.69 -6.75
CA GLY A 506 21.62 9.58 -6.87
C GLY A 506 22.11 9.31 -8.30
N ARG A 507 21.85 10.21 -9.24
CA ARG A 507 22.39 10.15 -10.60
C ARG A 507 23.38 11.29 -10.86
N GLY A 508 24.54 10.96 -11.45
CA GLY A 508 25.58 11.91 -11.78
C GLY A 508 26.19 11.68 -13.15
N ILE A 509 26.75 12.73 -13.72
CA ILE A 509 27.59 12.66 -14.92
C ILE A 509 29.02 12.61 -14.44
N TYR A 510 29.77 11.60 -14.90
CA TYR A 510 31.17 11.38 -14.53
C TYR A 510 32.08 11.57 -15.75
N GLY A 511 33.26 12.13 -15.51
CA GLY A 511 34.32 12.25 -16.48
C GLY A 511 35.03 10.92 -16.75
N ALA A 512 35.99 10.98 -17.65
CA ALA A 512 36.90 9.86 -17.88
C ALA A 512 37.71 9.55 -16.63
N ALA A 513 38.06 8.28 -16.43
CA ALA A 513 38.89 7.89 -15.29
C ALA A 513 40.27 8.54 -15.34
N VAL A 514 40.70 9.12 -14.23
CA VAL A 514 42.07 9.65 -14.02
C VAL A 514 42.74 8.81 -12.94
N ASN A 515 43.80 8.10 -13.28
CA ASN A 515 44.48 7.16 -12.38
C ASN A 515 43.49 6.12 -11.73
N GLY A 516 42.49 5.70 -12.49
CA GLY A 516 41.48 4.76 -12.02
C GLY A 516 40.36 5.38 -11.18
N HIS A 517 40.39 6.67 -10.89
CA HIS A 517 39.33 7.41 -10.19
C HIS A 517 38.38 8.08 -11.19
N LEU A 518 37.06 7.97 -10.96
CA LEU A 518 35.99 8.55 -11.78
C LEU A 518 35.51 9.87 -11.16
N PRO A 519 35.92 11.03 -11.70
CA PRO A 519 35.52 12.34 -11.16
C PRO A 519 34.04 12.64 -11.50
N LEU A 520 33.31 13.16 -10.54
CA LEU A 520 31.95 13.68 -10.74
C LEU A 520 32.01 15.05 -11.44
N THR A 521 31.33 15.22 -12.57
CA THR A 521 31.32 16.49 -13.31
C THR A 521 30.00 17.25 -13.14
N LYS A 522 28.89 16.54 -12.90
CA LYS A 522 27.57 17.15 -12.70
C LYS A 522 26.66 16.20 -11.94
N SER A 523 25.86 16.73 -11.01
CA SER A 523 24.77 16.03 -10.33
C SER A 523 23.62 16.99 -9.99
N VAL A 524 22.50 16.44 -9.56
CA VAL A 524 21.44 17.23 -8.93
C VAL A 524 21.87 17.51 -7.49
N ASN A 525 21.89 18.79 -7.10
CA ASN A 525 22.10 19.18 -5.72
C ASN A 525 20.77 19.03 -4.95
N VAL A 526 20.78 18.28 -3.87
CA VAL A 526 19.57 18.03 -3.05
C VAL A 526 19.03 19.33 -2.47
N SER A 527 19.91 20.15 -1.87
CA SER A 527 19.52 21.40 -1.18
C SER A 527 19.02 22.51 -2.12
N ASP A 528 19.43 22.47 -3.40
CA ASP A 528 18.97 23.44 -4.41
C ASP A 528 17.77 22.91 -5.21
N SER A 529 17.32 21.69 -4.94
CA SER A 529 16.20 21.09 -5.65
C SER A 529 14.88 21.71 -5.22
N LYS A 530 13.96 21.83 -6.16
CA LYS A 530 12.58 22.28 -5.92
C LYS A 530 11.63 21.08 -5.81
N LEU A 531 12.07 20.02 -5.12
CA LEU A 531 11.21 18.88 -4.90
C LEU A 531 10.11 19.27 -3.92
N GLU A 532 8.88 19.24 -4.36
CA GLU A 532 7.70 19.64 -3.57
C GLU A 532 6.64 18.55 -3.66
N GLY A 533 5.74 18.50 -2.67
CA GLY A 533 4.54 17.68 -2.76
C GLY A 533 3.61 18.16 -3.88
N VAL A 534 3.03 17.23 -4.62
CA VAL A 534 2.04 17.52 -5.66
C VAL A 534 0.66 17.56 -5.05
N LYS A 535 0.08 18.75 -4.93
CA LYS A 535 -1.29 18.92 -4.41
C LYS A 535 -2.33 18.50 -5.43
N VAL A 536 -3.38 17.89 -4.91
CA VAL A 536 -4.56 17.49 -5.68
C VAL A 536 -5.79 18.09 -5.02
N ASP A 537 -6.56 18.84 -5.78
CA ASP A 537 -7.88 19.32 -5.40
C ASP A 537 -8.93 18.34 -5.91
N SER A 538 -9.82 17.89 -5.05
CA SER A 538 -10.90 16.95 -5.37
C SER A 538 -12.24 17.53 -5.00
N TYR A 539 -13.19 17.48 -5.94
CA TYR A 539 -14.57 17.90 -5.77
C TYR A 539 -15.46 16.68 -5.98
N GLU A 540 -16.44 16.50 -5.11
CA GLU A 540 -17.39 15.39 -5.19
C GLU A 540 -18.79 15.86 -4.89
N LEU A 541 -19.75 15.39 -5.69
CA LEU A 541 -21.18 15.50 -5.44
C LEU A 541 -21.76 14.09 -5.42
N GLY A 542 -22.45 13.73 -4.35
CA GLY A 542 -22.99 12.39 -4.21
C GLY A 542 -24.38 12.34 -3.59
N TRP A 543 -24.98 11.19 -3.74
CA TRP A 543 -26.25 10.82 -3.14
C TRP A 543 -26.20 9.35 -2.73
N ARG A 544 -26.77 9.03 -1.58
CA ARG A 544 -26.94 7.65 -1.09
C ARG A 544 -28.35 7.40 -0.57
N PHE A 545 -28.76 6.16 -0.74
CA PHE A 545 -29.96 5.59 -0.16
C PHE A 545 -29.57 4.35 0.66
N THR A 546 -30.01 4.28 1.91
CA THR A 546 -29.81 3.14 2.80
C THR A 546 -31.17 2.64 3.26
N GLY A 547 -31.59 1.50 2.74
CA GLY A 547 -32.81 0.81 3.12
C GLY A 547 -32.48 -0.60 3.61
N ASP A 548 -33.48 -1.29 4.16
CA ASP A 548 -33.31 -2.58 4.84
C ASP A 548 -32.68 -3.67 3.93
N ASN A 549 -33.02 -3.65 2.63
CA ASN A 549 -32.54 -4.65 1.65
C ASN A 549 -31.88 -4.04 0.42
N LEU A 550 -31.68 -2.72 0.39
CA LEU A 550 -31.08 -2.05 -0.75
C LEU A 550 -30.23 -0.88 -0.29
N ARG A 551 -28.96 -0.89 -0.66
CA ARG A 551 -28.06 0.24 -0.50
C ARG A 551 -27.63 0.70 -1.88
N THR A 552 -27.69 1.99 -2.13
CA THR A 552 -27.28 2.58 -3.40
C THR A 552 -26.53 3.86 -3.14
N GLN A 553 -25.39 4.02 -3.81
CA GLN A 553 -24.61 5.24 -3.75
C GLN A 553 -24.18 5.65 -5.16
N ILE A 554 -24.35 6.92 -5.47
CA ILE A 554 -23.92 7.52 -6.74
C ILE A 554 -23.10 8.75 -6.41
N ALA A 555 -21.91 8.86 -6.99
CA ALA A 555 -21.07 10.02 -6.83
C ALA A 555 -20.45 10.44 -8.17
N ALA A 556 -20.45 11.74 -8.42
CA ALA A 556 -19.68 12.37 -9.47
C ALA A 556 -18.49 13.10 -8.86
N TYR A 557 -17.30 12.92 -9.40
CA TYR A 557 -16.10 13.55 -8.88
C TYR A 557 -15.25 14.17 -9.97
N TYR A 558 -14.49 15.20 -9.58
CA TYR A 558 -13.53 15.86 -10.43
C TYR A 558 -12.27 16.19 -9.62
N SER A 559 -11.10 15.81 -10.13
CA SER A 559 -9.83 16.02 -9.43
C SER A 559 -8.82 16.74 -10.32
N LEU A 560 -8.20 17.77 -9.77
CA LEU A 560 -7.19 18.60 -10.42
C LEU A 560 -5.84 18.43 -9.75
N SER A 561 -4.77 18.38 -10.53
CA SER A 561 -3.39 18.47 -10.07
C SER A 561 -2.70 19.59 -10.82
N ASN A 562 -2.12 20.54 -10.09
CA ASN A 562 -1.49 21.72 -10.68
C ASN A 562 -0.04 21.47 -11.15
N LYS A 563 0.53 20.34 -10.76
CA LYS A 563 1.90 19.94 -11.09
C LYS A 563 1.92 18.45 -11.41
N SER A 564 2.87 18.04 -12.23
CA SER A 564 3.24 16.64 -12.41
C SER A 564 4.76 16.52 -12.23
N VAL A 565 5.23 15.38 -11.71
CA VAL A 565 6.65 15.07 -11.74
C VAL A 565 6.90 14.40 -13.08
N GLU A 566 7.46 15.13 -14.04
CA GLU A 566 7.95 14.53 -15.28
C GLU A 566 9.29 13.83 -15.01
N ARG A 567 9.44 12.65 -15.62
CA ARG A 567 10.64 11.79 -15.48
C ARG A 567 11.63 12.05 -16.60
#